data_136a7ecd37c1a33734d06ac9a75aff1b
#
_entry.id   136a7ecd37c1a33734d06ac9a75aff1b
#
_cell.length_a   1.000
_cell.length_b   1.000
_cell.length_c   1.000
_cell.angle_alpha   90.00
_cell.angle_beta   90.00
_cell.angle_gamma   90.00
#
_symmetry.space_group_name_H-M   'P 1'
#
loop_
_entity.id
_entity.type
_entity.pdbx_description
1 polymer ?
#
loop_
_entity_poly.entity_id
_entity_poly.type
_entity_poly.pdbx_seq_one_letter_code
_entity_poly.pdbx_strand_id
1 'polypeptide(L)'
;MIKEKGIFPIGVEFNGVIHRDFEIREQIVSDSINVFDDPARRAKAEKNTLYANLCVTANLLISLGSIPKEDITPDLLMGMLQEDFNAISLAEVRLAAQHKSFRDKE
;
A
#
# COMPACT_ATOMS: atom_id res chain seq x y z
N MET A 1 -13.57 -7.90 -4.52
CA MET A 1 -12.63 -6.78 -4.71
C MET A 1 -11.43 -7.28 -5.50
N ILE A 2 -11.04 -6.53 -6.52
CA ILE A 2 -9.90 -6.89 -7.37
C ILE A 2 -8.60 -6.70 -6.62
N LYS A 3 -7.65 -7.62 -6.82
CA LYS A 3 -6.34 -7.60 -6.18
C LYS A 3 -5.26 -7.72 -7.24
N GLU A 4 -4.07 -7.23 -6.92
CA GLU A 4 -2.92 -7.31 -7.80
C GLU A 4 -1.67 -7.68 -7.01
N LYS A 5 -0.92 -8.64 -7.53
CA LYS A 5 0.35 -9.05 -6.95
C LYS A 5 1.49 -8.31 -7.62
N GLY A 6 2.56 -8.08 -6.86
CA GLY A 6 3.76 -7.45 -7.39
C GLY A 6 4.99 -7.96 -6.69
N ILE A 7 6.15 -7.55 -7.22
CA ILE A 7 7.45 -7.93 -6.68
C ILE A 7 8.31 -6.68 -6.58
N PHE A 8 8.89 -6.46 -5.40
CA PHE A 8 9.83 -5.36 -5.19
C PHE A 8 11.17 -5.70 -5.84
N PRO A 9 11.79 -4.75 -6.56
CA PRO A 9 13.12 -4.98 -7.15
C PRO A 9 14.18 -5.32 -6.12
N ILE A 10 14.18 -4.63 -4.98
CA ILE A 10 15.17 -4.81 -3.92
C ILE A 10 14.57 -5.60 -2.76
N GLY A 11 13.50 -5.09 -2.17
CA GLY A 11 12.79 -5.74 -1.07
C GLY A 11 12.82 -4.95 0.22
N VAL A 12 11.93 -5.33 1.13
CA VAL A 12 11.76 -4.69 2.44
C VAL A 12 12.34 -5.60 3.51
N GLU A 13 13.27 -5.09 4.30
CA GLU A 13 13.84 -5.83 5.41
C GLU A 13 12.92 -5.72 6.63
N PHE A 14 12.62 -6.87 7.22
CA PHE A 14 11.84 -6.96 8.45
C PHE A 14 12.36 -8.14 9.26
N ASN A 15 12.79 -7.88 10.50
CA ASN A 15 13.37 -8.91 11.40
C ASN A 15 14.50 -9.70 10.74
N GLY A 16 15.35 -9.01 9.98
CA GLY A 16 16.51 -9.64 9.34
C GLY A 16 16.21 -10.43 8.08
N VAL A 17 14.96 -10.40 7.61
CA VAL A 17 14.54 -11.11 6.39
C VAL A 17 14.11 -10.08 5.34
N ILE A 18 14.53 -10.31 4.10
CA ILE A 18 14.14 -9.46 2.96
C ILE A 18 12.85 -10.02 2.36
N HIS A 19 11.83 -9.18 2.28
CA HIS A 19 10.54 -9.54 1.70
C HIS A 19 10.34 -8.81 0.38
N ARG A 20 10.01 -9.56 -0.67
CA ARG A 20 9.87 -9.00 -2.01
C ARG A 20 8.47 -9.12 -2.59
N ASP A 21 7.69 -10.10 -2.17
CA ASP A 21 6.35 -10.31 -2.70
C ASP A 21 5.34 -9.45 -1.97
N PHE A 22 4.42 -8.84 -2.73
CA PHE A 22 3.33 -8.09 -2.12
C PHE A 22 2.04 -8.26 -2.91
N GLU A 23 0.93 -7.96 -2.26
CA GLU A 23 -0.38 -7.93 -2.90
C GLU A 23 -1.14 -6.71 -2.41
N ILE A 24 -1.78 -5.99 -3.33
CA ILE A 24 -2.61 -4.84 -3.02
C ILE A 24 -4.05 -5.08 -3.47
N ARG A 25 -4.98 -4.38 -2.84
CA ARG A 25 -6.37 -4.30 -3.28
C ARG A 25 -6.66 -2.91 -3.82
N GLU A 26 -7.78 -2.77 -4.50
CA GLU A 26 -8.20 -1.44 -4.95
C GLU A 26 -8.58 -0.55 -3.76
N GLN A 27 -8.40 0.75 -3.95
CA GLN A 27 -8.75 1.77 -2.95
C GLN A 27 -10.23 2.12 -3.06
N ILE A 28 -10.90 2.22 -1.90
CA ILE A 28 -12.25 2.74 -1.82
C ILE A 28 -12.23 4.05 -1.03
N VAL A 29 -13.29 4.84 -1.15
CA VAL A 29 -13.35 6.18 -0.55
C VAL A 29 -13.09 6.16 0.95
N SER A 30 -13.61 5.16 1.66
CA SER A 30 -13.44 5.07 3.11
C SER A 30 -11.98 4.90 3.52
N ASP A 31 -11.10 4.44 2.64
CA ASP A 31 -9.68 4.32 2.97
C ASP A 31 -9.05 5.67 3.30
N SER A 32 -9.46 6.73 2.60
CA SER A 32 -8.96 8.08 2.86
C SER A 32 -9.50 8.64 4.19
N ILE A 33 -10.72 8.25 4.55
CA ILE A 33 -11.36 8.70 5.79
C ILE A 33 -10.77 7.95 6.99
N ASN A 34 -10.54 6.65 6.85
CA ASN A 34 -10.05 5.80 7.93
C ASN A 34 -8.68 6.21 8.45
N VAL A 35 -7.88 6.91 7.65
CA VAL A 35 -6.59 7.46 8.08
C VAL A 35 -6.74 8.31 9.34
N PHE A 36 -7.86 9.00 9.47
CA PHE A 36 -8.11 9.93 10.57
C PHE A 36 -8.79 9.28 11.78
N ASP A 37 -9.06 7.99 11.73
CA ASP A 37 -9.68 7.26 12.83
C ASP A 37 -8.67 6.91 13.94
N ASP A 38 -7.38 6.88 13.61
CA ASP A 38 -6.33 6.62 14.59
C ASP A 38 -5.81 7.95 15.16
N PRO A 39 -6.10 8.25 16.45
CA PRO A 39 -5.67 9.52 17.02
C PRO A 39 -4.16 9.75 16.99
N ALA A 40 -3.37 8.67 17.07
CA ALA A 40 -1.91 8.76 17.04
C ALA A 40 -1.39 9.23 15.67
N ARG A 41 -2.10 8.91 14.61
CA ARG A 41 -1.70 9.24 13.23
C ARG A 41 -2.40 10.48 12.70
N ARG A 42 -3.57 10.78 13.24
CA ARG A 42 -4.41 11.89 12.78
C ARG A 42 -3.65 13.22 12.73
N ALA A 43 -3.00 13.57 13.82
CA ALA A 43 -2.31 14.86 13.93
C ALA A 43 -1.26 15.04 12.84
N LYS A 44 -0.49 13.99 12.56
CA LYS A 44 0.54 14.03 11.52
C LYS A 44 -0.07 14.00 10.12
N ALA A 45 -1.13 13.22 9.92
CA ALA A 45 -1.82 13.12 8.64
C ALA A 45 -2.49 14.44 8.24
N GLU A 46 -3.07 15.15 9.21
CA GLU A 46 -3.71 16.45 8.98
C GLU A 46 -2.71 17.52 8.52
N LYS A 47 -1.44 17.38 8.94
CA LYS A 47 -0.39 18.36 8.62
C LYS A 47 0.47 17.94 7.44
N ASN A 48 0.39 16.69 7.00
CA ASN A 48 1.29 16.16 5.96
C ASN A 48 0.53 15.22 5.03
N THR A 49 0.21 15.73 3.85
CA THR A 49 -0.54 14.98 2.83
C THR A 49 0.20 13.72 2.40
N LEU A 50 1.54 13.78 2.28
CA LEU A 50 2.32 12.60 1.89
C LEU A 50 2.22 11.51 2.94
N TYR A 51 2.24 11.87 4.22
CA TYR A 51 2.06 10.90 5.28
C TYR A 51 0.65 10.29 5.25
N ALA A 52 -0.36 11.11 5.01
CA ALA A 52 -1.73 10.62 4.88
C ALA A 52 -1.83 9.58 3.74
N ASN A 53 -1.17 9.85 2.62
CA ASN A 53 -1.15 8.92 1.48
C ASN A 53 -0.43 7.61 1.83
N LEU A 54 0.64 7.67 2.61
CA LEU A 54 1.31 6.46 3.09
C LEU A 54 0.42 5.62 3.99
N CYS A 55 -0.39 6.26 4.82
CA CYS A 55 -1.38 5.56 5.66
C CYS A 55 -2.38 4.80 4.79
N VAL A 56 -2.87 5.43 3.72
CA VAL A 56 -3.77 4.79 2.77
C VAL A 56 -3.08 3.59 2.12
N THR A 57 -1.86 3.78 1.61
CA THR A 57 -1.11 2.71 0.94
C THR A 57 -0.88 1.52 1.86
N ALA A 58 -0.55 1.77 3.14
CA ALA A 58 -0.38 0.70 4.12
C ALA A 58 -1.66 -0.12 4.27
N ASN A 59 -2.83 0.53 4.22
CA ASN A 59 -4.11 -0.16 4.31
C ASN A 59 -4.42 -0.96 3.05
N LEU A 60 -3.96 -0.51 1.88
CA LEU A 60 -4.19 -1.22 0.62
C LEU A 60 -3.33 -2.48 0.51
N LEU A 61 -2.17 -2.51 1.16
CA LEU A 61 -1.30 -3.69 1.15
C LEU A 61 -1.93 -4.82 1.94
N ILE A 62 -2.42 -5.83 1.24
CA ILE A 62 -3.01 -7.02 1.85
C ILE A 62 -1.93 -7.87 2.48
N SER A 63 -0.78 -7.98 1.78
CA SER A 63 0.36 -8.74 2.25
C SER A 63 1.66 -8.13 1.74
N LEU A 64 2.72 -8.35 2.49
CA LEU A 64 4.07 -7.98 2.11
C LEU A 64 4.98 -9.08 2.67
N GLY A 65 5.33 -10.05 1.81
CA GLY A 65 6.03 -11.23 2.26
C GLY A 65 5.26 -11.95 3.37
N SER A 66 5.95 -12.29 4.44
CA SER A 66 5.35 -12.89 5.63
C SER A 66 5.22 -11.90 6.79
N ILE A 67 5.37 -10.60 6.54
CA ILE A 67 5.21 -9.57 7.57
C ILE A 67 3.75 -9.56 8.04
N PRO A 68 3.50 -9.64 9.36
CA PRO A 68 2.13 -9.55 9.89
C PRO A 68 1.45 -8.26 9.45
N LYS A 69 0.15 -8.33 9.16
CA LYS A 69 -0.60 -7.18 8.66
C LYS A 69 -0.49 -5.96 9.59
N GLU A 70 -0.52 -6.19 10.89
CA GLU A 70 -0.42 -5.13 11.90
C GLU A 70 0.93 -4.41 11.88
N ASP A 71 1.96 -5.04 11.29
CA ASP A 71 3.29 -4.45 11.15
C ASP A 71 3.50 -3.76 9.81
N ILE A 72 2.55 -3.88 8.89
CA ILE A 72 2.56 -3.13 7.63
C ILE A 72 1.97 -1.75 7.91
N THR A 73 2.84 -0.86 8.36
CA THR A 73 2.48 0.47 8.85
C THR A 73 3.06 1.55 7.95
N PRO A 74 2.55 2.80 8.03
CA PRO A 74 3.19 3.90 7.31
C PRO A 74 4.67 4.06 7.64
N ASP A 75 5.06 3.79 8.89
CA ASP A 75 6.47 3.91 9.30
C ASP A 75 7.34 2.88 8.57
N LEU A 76 6.84 1.66 8.37
CA LEU A 76 7.55 0.66 7.59
C LEU A 76 7.76 1.15 6.15
N LEU A 77 6.72 1.73 5.55
CA LEU A 77 6.78 2.23 4.17
C LEU A 77 7.72 3.42 4.05
N MET A 78 7.84 4.26 5.08
CA MET A 78 8.76 5.39 5.07
C MET A 78 10.22 4.96 4.96
N GLY A 79 10.54 3.76 5.42
CA GLY A 79 11.89 3.21 5.34
C GLY A 79 12.20 2.50 4.03
N MET A 80 11.23 2.37 3.12
CA MET A 80 11.44 1.69 1.85
C MET A 80 12.30 2.51 0.89
N LEU A 81 13.02 1.81 0.03
CA LEU A 81 13.66 2.46 -1.11
C LEU A 81 12.58 2.96 -2.08
N GLN A 82 12.83 4.12 -2.67
CA GLN A 82 11.89 4.72 -3.63
C GLN A 82 11.58 3.76 -4.78
N GLU A 83 12.60 3.03 -5.22
CA GLU A 83 12.46 2.05 -6.30
C GLU A 83 11.43 0.96 -5.96
N ASP A 84 11.44 0.48 -4.72
CA ASP A 84 10.46 -0.51 -4.26
C ASP A 84 9.07 0.11 -4.15
N PHE A 85 8.98 1.32 -3.63
CA PHE A 85 7.70 2.02 -3.52
C PHE A 85 7.07 2.24 -4.89
N ASN A 86 7.88 2.52 -5.91
CA ASN A 86 7.39 2.67 -7.29
C ASN A 86 6.72 1.40 -7.81
N ALA A 87 7.15 0.22 -7.33
CA ALA A 87 6.52 -1.04 -7.73
C ALA A 87 5.06 -1.11 -7.25
N ILE A 88 4.75 -0.53 -6.08
CA ILE A 88 3.38 -0.44 -5.59
C ILE A 88 2.54 0.44 -6.53
N SER A 89 3.09 1.59 -6.93
CA SER A 89 2.40 2.50 -7.85
C SER A 89 2.10 1.83 -9.19
N LEU A 90 3.04 1.04 -9.71
CA LEU A 90 2.83 0.29 -10.95
C LEU A 90 1.74 -0.78 -10.79
N ALA A 91 1.68 -1.43 -9.62
CA ALA A 91 0.62 -2.41 -9.33
C ALA A 91 -0.75 -1.72 -9.28
N GLU A 92 -0.83 -0.51 -8.75
CA GLU A 92 -2.06 0.28 -8.75
C GLU A 92 -2.53 0.60 -10.16
N VAL A 93 -1.60 0.91 -11.06
CA VAL A 93 -1.92 1.14 -12.48
C VAL A 93 -2.49 -0.12 -13.11
N ARG A 94 -1.89 -1.29 -12.82
CA ARG A 94 -2.40 -2.57 -13.33
C ARG A 94 -3.80 -2.88 -12.80
N LEU A 95 -4.07 -2.56 -11.53
CA LEU A 95 -5.40 -2.69 -10.95
C LEU A 95 -6.44 -1.86 -11.70
N ALA A 96 -6.10 -0.60 -11.97
CA ALA A 96 -7.00 0.28 -12.72
C ALA A 96 -7.28 -0.27 -14.11
N ALA A 97 -6.27 -0.83 -14.77
CA ALA A 97 -6.41 -1.44 -16.08
C ALA A 97 -7.32 -2.66 -16.05
N GLN A 98 -7.20 -3.51 -15.01
CA GLN A 98 -8.09 -4.66 -14.83
C GLN A 98 -9.54 -4.22 -14.67
N HIS A 99 -9.77 -3.22 -13.86
CA HIS A 99 -11.11 -2.72 -13.58
C HIS A 99 -11.75 -2.18 -14.87
N LYS A 100 -10.99 -1.42 -15.63
CA LYS A 100 -11.43 -0.88 -16.92
C LYS A 100 -11.75 -2.00 -17.90
N SER A 101 -10.91 -3.03 -17.98
CA SER A 101 -11.13 -4.18 -18.83
C SER A 101 -12.44 -4.92 -18.51
N PHE A 102 -12.76 -5.06 -17.23
CA PHE A 102 -14.03 -5.64 -16.80
C PHE A 102 -15.21 -4.82 -17.29
N ARG A 103 -15.13 -3.50 -17.15
CA ARG A 103 -16.20 -2.61 -17.58
C ARG A 103 -16.42 -2.68 -19.08
N ASP A 104 -15.35 -2.76 -19.86
CA ASP A 104 -15.41 -2.79 -21.31
C ASP A 104 -16.05 -4.09 -21.86
N LYS A 105 -16.07 -5.15 -21.04
CA LYS A 105 -16.67 -6.44 -21.41
C LYS A 105 -18.16 -6.51 -21.13
N GLU A 106 -18.69 -5.58 -20.39
CA GLU A 106 -20.12 -5.51 -20.09
C GLU A 106 -20.88 -4.73 -21.16
#